data_7a5c5828976de179b19bf12455d22f3a
#
_entry.id   7a5c5828976de179b19bf12455d22f3a
#
_cell.length_a   1.000
_cell.length_b   1.000
_cell.length_c   1.000
_cell.angle_alpha   90.00
_cell.angle_beta   90.00
_cell.angle_gamma   90.00
#
_symmetry.space_group_name_H-M   'P 1'
#
loop_
_entity.id
_entity.type
_entity.pdbx_description
1 polymer ?
#
loop_
_entity_poly.entity_id
_entity_poly.type
_entity_poly.pdbx_seq_one_letter_code
_entity_poly.pdbx_strand_id
1 'polypeptide(L)'
;MSNSDSSSPLPESGRIAHRAKAADQTGWGRWLPGLRTLRGYQVAWLRHDIVAGLVLTTMLVPVGIAYAVASGVPGIYGLYATIVPLLAYALFGPSRILVLGPDSSLAAVILAVVLPLSGGDPLRAVALAGMMAVVSGTVCILAGLVRLGFVTELLSKPIRYGYMNGIALVVLISQLPKVFGFSIESEGPLRDVWAISTAVMDGESNWTTFMVGAGTLVVILLLKGNKRLPGILIAVAGATVAAGVLDLAARAEVSVLGSLPQGLPAFAIPWITTTDIVPVIIGGCAVALVSFADTSVLSRVYAARTRTYVDPNQEMVGLGVANLAAGFFQGFPISSSSSRTPVAEAAGARTQLTGVVGALAVALLLVVAPDLLQSLPTSALAAVVIASAIGLIEVTDLRRIYRIQRWEFWLSIVCTVGVAVLGAIPGIGLAIVIAVIEFLWDGWRPYSAVLGRAEGVKGYHDIKRYPDARLIPGLVLFRWDAPLFFANAELFHDRVLEAVATSPTPVRWLVVAAEPVTSVDVTSADMLAELDETLHASGIELCVAEMKDPVKDKLKRFGLFARLGETAFFPTMGAAVNSYLQTHPVDWVDWEDRVR
;
A
#
# COMPACT_ATOMS: atom_id res chain seq x y z
N MET A 1 -32.84 24.37 -10.92
CA MET A 1 -31.99 25.30 -10.18
C MET A 1 -30.71 24.55 -9.81
N SER A 2 -29.67 24.85 -10.53
CA SER A 2 -28.36 24.21 -10.50
C SER A 2 -27.52 24.80 -9.36
N ASN A 3 -27.10 23.97 -8.39
CA ASN A 3 -26.00 24.35 -7.50
C ASN A 3 -24.73 23.62 -7.97
N SER A 4 -23.92 24.36 -8.69
CA SER A 4 -22.54 23.97 -9.06
C SER A 4 -21.64 24.12 -7.83
N ASP A 5 -21.29 23.02 -7.20
CA ASP A 5 -20.20 22.95 -6.23
C ASP A 5 -18.87 23.07 -6.97
N SER A 6 -18.35 24.28 -7.04
CA SER A 6 -17.02 24.60 -7.55
C SER A 6 -15.98 24.37 -6.45
N SER A 7 -15.54 23.14 -6.25
CA SER A 7 -14.32 22.84 -5.49
C SER A 7 -13.09 22.97 -6.40
N SER A 8 -12.65 24.20 -6.67
CA SER A 8 -11.35 24.44 -7.31
C SER A 8 -10.21 23.97 -6.37
N PRO A 9 -9.20 23.24 -6.89
CA PRO A 9 -8.03 22.88 -6.10
C PRO A 9 -7.29 24.14 -5.63
N LEU A 10 -6.75 24.11 -4.41
CA LEU A 10 -5.91 25.20 -3.90
C LEU A 10 -4.79 25.54 -4.89
N PRO A 11 -4.49 26.82 -5.13
CA PRO A 11 -3.36 27.22 -5.96
C PRO A 11 -2.06 26.63 -5.39
N GLU A 12 -1.12 26.26 -6.27
CA GLU A 12 0.16 25.62 -5.90
C GLU A 12 0.93 26.35 -4.81
N SER A 13 0.82 27.67 -4.76
CA SER A 13 1.37 28.51 -3.69
C SER A 13 0.86 28.15 -2.29
N GLY A 14 -0.39 27.72 -2.16
CA GLY A 14 -0.95 27.24 -0.89
C GLY A 14 -0.39 25.88 -0.45
N ARG A 15 -0.10 24.99 -1.39
CA ARG A 15 0.54 23.68 -1.11
C ARG A 15 2.00 23.84 -0.71
N ILE A 16 2.72 24.78 -1.34
CA ILE A 16 4.12 25.09 -1.03
C ILE A 16 4.22 25.72 0.36
N ALA A 17 3.34 26.66 0.71
CA ALA A 17 3.30 27.29 2.04
C ALA A 17 2.97 26.28 3.16
N HIS A 18 2.08 25.30 2.91
CA HIS A 18 1.80 24.23 3.87
C HIS A 18 2.98 23.25 4.01
N ARG A 19 3.69 22.92 2.91
CA ARG A 19 4.93 22.12 2.95
C ARG A 19 6.05 22.83 3.71
N ALA A 20 6.22 24.13 3.46
CA ALA A 20 7.24 24.95 4.16
C ALA A 20 6.97 25.04 5.67
N LYS A 21 5.69 25.25 6.08
CA LYS A 21 5.30 25.23 7.50
C LYS A 21 5.48 23.86 8.18
N ALA A 22 5.38 22.76 7.44
CA ALA A 22 5.63 21.41 7.98
C ALA A 22 7.14 21.10 8.09
N ALA A 23 7.98 21.67 7.21
CA ALA A 23 9.42 21.48 7.20
C ALA A 23 10.16 22.26 8.31
N ASP A 24 9.56 23.34 8.81
CA ASP A 24 10.16 24.24 9.82
C ASP A 24 9.98 23.78 11.28
N GLN A 25 9.64 22.50 11.49
CA GLN A 25 9.35 21.94 12.81
C GLN A 25 10.55 21.21 13.39
N THR A 26 11.37 21.94 14.15
CA THR A 26 12.43 21.40 15.00
C THR A 26 11.88 21.05 16.39
N GLY A 27 12.27 19.90 16.95
CA GLY A 27 12.02 19.53 18.34
C GLY A 27 10.94 18.45 18.58
N TRP A 28 10.71 18.13 19.85
CA TRP A 28 9.79 17.06 20.32
C TRP A 28 8.35 17.23 19.87
N GLY A 29 7.90 18.47 19.59
CA GLY A 29 6.55 18.75 19.08
C GLY A 29 6.24 18.12 17.70
N ARG A 30 7.26 17.70 16.96
CA ARG A 30 7.11 16.97 15.71
C ARG A 30 6.54 15.56 15.93
N TRP A 31 6.90 14.92 17.02
CA TRP A 31 6.53 13.54 17.33
C TRP A 31 5.23 13.38 18.11
N LEU A 32 4.62 14.50 18.58
CA LEU A 32 3.36 14.53 19.32
C LEU A 32 2.32 15.41 18.59
N PRO A 33 1.86 15.03 17.38
CA PRO A 33 0.90 15.83 16.62
C PRO A 33 -0.44 16.00 17.34
N GLY A 34 -0.85 15.04 18.16
CA GLY A 34 -2.06 15.12 18.97
C GLY A 34 -2.08 16.29 19.94
N LEU A 35 -0.96 16.61 20.58
CA LEU A 35 -0.87 17.80 21.47
C LEU A 35 -1.06 19.11 20.70
N ARG A 36 -0.64 19.16 19.45
CA ARG A 36 -0.86 20.32 18.57
C ARG A 36 -2.34 20.45 18.22
N THR A 37 -2.98 19.34 17.89
CA THR A 37 -4.42 19.31 17.63
C THR A 37 -5.20 19.78 18.84
N LEU A 38 -4.80 19.39 20.07
CA LEU A 38 -5.40 19.84 21.31
C LEU A 38 -5.22 21.35 21.54
N ARG A 39 -4.01 21.89 21.29
CA ARG A 39 -3.77 23.36 21.43
C ARG A 39 -4.59 24.20 20.44
N GLY A 40 -4.88 23.67 19.26
CA GLY A 40 -5.71 24.32 18.25
C GLY A 40 -7.17 23.87 18.26
N TYR A 41 -7.60 23.15 19.30
CA TYR A 41 -8.94 22.57 19.35
C TYR A 41 -10.02 23.63 19.52
N GLN A 42 -11.03 23.59 18.66
CA GLN A 42 -12.18 24.48 18.74
C GLN A 42 -13.31 23.78 19.50
N VAL A 43 -13.85 24.42 20.54
CA VAL A 43 -14.92 23.84 21.37
C VAL A 43 -16.16 23.46 20.54
N ALA A 44 -16.40 24.16 19.43
CA ALA A 44 -17.47 23.83 18.48
C ALA A 44 -17.33 22.42 17.86
N TRP A 45 -16.13 21.84 17.82
CA TRP A 45 -15.90 20.47 17.30
C TRP A 45 -16.29 19.39 18.31
N LEU A 46 -16.33 19.71 19.63
CA LEU A 46 -16.55 18.73 20.68
C LEU A 46 -17.83 17.93 20.49
N ARG A 47 -18.94 18.59 20.18
CA ARG A 47 -20.21 17.91 19.90
C ARG A 47 -20.10 16.93 18.74
N HIS A 48 -19.40 17.32 17.68
CA HIS A 48 -19.23 16.50 16.49
C HIS A 48 -18.35 15.26 16.79
N ASP A 49 -17.23 15.46 17.49
CA ASP A 49 -16.33 14.37 17.83
C ASP A 49 -16.97 13.39 18.84
N ILE A 50 -17.78 13.87 19.80
CA ILE A 50 -18.53 12.99 20.71
C ILE A 50 -19.56 12.15 19.95
N VAL A 51 -20.40 12.78 19.11
CA VAL A 51 -21.42 12.04 18.34
C VAL A 51 -20.75 11.05 17.40
N ALA A 52 -19.70 11.45 16.68
CA ALA A 52 -18.97 10.59 15.79
C ALA A 52 -18.31 9.42 16.54
N GLY A 53 -17.75 9.63 17.73
CA GLY A 53 -17.16 8.61 18.57
C GLY A 53 -18.19 7.57 19.06
N LEU A 54 -19.37 8.02 19.48
CA LEU A 54 -20.45 7.11 19.87
C LEU A 54 -20.98 6.30 18.69
N VAL A 55 -21.15 6.94 17.51
CA VAL A 55 -21.50 6.22 16.26
C VAL A 55 -20.42 5.22 15.92
N LEU A 56 -19.16 5.61 16.01
CA LEU A 56 -18.02 4.73 15.72
C LEU A 56 -18.00 3.49 16.64
N THR A 57 -18.35 3.66 17.92
CA THR A 57 -18.40 2.56 18.92
C THR A 57 -19.31 1.43 18.46
N THR A 58 -20.40 1.73 17.75
CA THR A 58 -21.32 0.73 17.22
C THR A 58 -20.67 -0.26 16.25
N MET A 59 -19.57 0.14 15.64
CA MET A 59 -18.76 -0.71 14.77
C MET A 59 -17.51 -1.25 15.48
N LEU A 60 -16.91 -0.49 16.37
CA LEU A 60 -15.68 -0.89 17.05
C LEU A 60 -15.84 -2.20 17.83
N VAL A 61 -16.98 -2.38 18.53
CA VAL A 61 -17.23 -3.56 19.35
C VAL A 61 -17.35 -4.83 18.51
N PRO A 62 -18.35 -4.97 17.60
CA PRO A 62 -18.51 -6.21 16.85
C PRO A 62 -17.32 -6.50 15.93
N VAL A 63 -16.76 -5.47 15.29
CA VAL A 63 -15.63 -5.62 14.37
C VAL A 63 -14.34 -5.98 15.12
N GLY A 64 -14.09 -5.35 16.27
CA GLY A 64 -12.94 -5.68 17.12
C GLY A 64 -12.95 -7.14 17.55
N ILE A 65 -14.07 -7.62 18.08
CA ILE A 65 -14.25 -9.02 18.49
C ILE A 65 -14.12 -9.96 17.28
N ALA A 66 -14.78 -9.65 16.16
CA ALA A 66 -14.78 -10.48 14.97
C ALA A 66 -13.35 -10.69 14.43
N TYR A 67 -12.54 -9.64 14.37
CA TYR A 67 -11.16 -9.76 13.89
C TYR A 67 -10.21 -10.42 14.88
N ALA A 68 -10.43 -10.31 16.18
CA ALA A 68 -9.70 -11.10 17.17
C ALA A 68 -9.92 -12.60 16.91
N VAL A 69 -11.18 -13.01 16.83
CA VAL A 69 -11.57 -14.40 16.56
C VAL A 69 -11.06 -14.87 15.19
N ALA A 70 -11.08 -14.00 14.18
CA ALA A 70 -10.52 -14.29 12.85
C ALA A 70 -9.00 -14.45 12.86
N SER A 71 -8.31 -13.76 13.77
CA SER A 71 -6.86 -13.83 13.98
C SER A 71 -6.41 -14.98 14.89
N GLY A 72 -7.34 -15.83 15.34
CA GLY A 72 -7.04 -16.93 16.25
C GLY A 72 -6.84 -16.52 17.72
N VAL A 73 -7.32 -15.33 18.11
CA VAL A 73 -7.18 -14.77 19.46
C VAL A 73 -8.58 -14.62 20.09
N PRO A 74 -8.76 -14.85 21.39
CA PRO A 74 -10.07 -14.67 22.02
C PRO A 74 -10.64 -13.27 21.84
N GLY A 75 -11.96 -13.17 21.67
CA GLY A 75 -12.65 -11.95 21.22
C GLY A 75 -12.40 -10.70 22.06
N ILE A 76 -12.21 -10.85 23.39
CA ILE A 76 -11.96 -9.71 24.28
C ILE A 76 -10.70 -8.91 23.88
N TYR A 77 -9.66 -9.59 23.42
CA TYR A 77 -8.41 -8.95 23.02
C TYR A 77 -8.57 -8.05 21.79
N GLY A 78 -9.66 -8.25 21.02
CA GLY A 78 -10.05 -7.33 19.95
C GLY A 78 -10.53 -5.98 20.46
N LEU A 79 -11.18 -5.97 21.62
CA LEU A 79 -11.57 -4.73 22.30
C LEU A 79 -10.35 -4.03 22.91
N TYR A 80 -9.38 -4.79 23.46
CA TYR A 80 -8.12 -4.25 23.95
C TYR A 80 -7.28 -3.65 22.80
N ALA A 81 -7.20 -4.36 21.66
CA ALA A 81 -6.57 -3.86 20.44
C ALA A 81 -7.33 -2.70 19.77
N THR A 82 -8.50 -2.35 20.28
CA THR A 82 -9.25 -1.15 19.87
C THR A 82 -9.01 0.02 20.81
N ILE A 83 -9.11 -0.20 22.13
CA ILE A 83 -9.03 0.86 23.13
C ILE A 83 -7.65 1.52 23.12
N VAL A 84 -6.60 0.74 23.36
CA VAL A 84 -5.26 1.29 23.62
C VAL A 84 -4.63 1.93 22.38
N PRO A 85 -4.71 1.30 21.18
CA PRO A 85 -4.19 1.93 19.97
C PRO A 85 -4.88 3.23 19.58
N LEU A 86 -6.19 3.37 19.77
CA LEU A 86 -6.90 4.62 19.50
C LEU A 86 -6.41 5.75 20.40
N LEU A 87 -6.16 5.46 21.67
CA LEU A 87 -5.61 6.43 22.63
C LEU A 87 -4.16 6.81 22.26
N ALA A 88 -3.33 5.82 21.95
CA ALA A 88 -1.95 6.04 21.54
C ALA A 88 -1.87 6.85 20.23
N TYR A 89 -2.68 6.50 19.24
CA TYR A 89 -2.69 7.21 17.97
C TYR A 89 -3.27 8.64 18.10
N ALA A 90 -4.19 8.88 19.01
CA ALA A 90 -4.68 10.22 19.31
C ALA A 90 -3.56 11.18 19.77
N LEU A 91 -2.49 10.65 20.38
CA LEU A 91 -1.31 11.43 20.81
C LEU A 91 -0.23 11.51 19.72
N PHE A 92 0.07 10.39 19.06
CA PHE A 92 1.22 10.24 18.15
C PHE A 92 0.85 10.29 16.66
N GLY A 93 -0.42 10.10 16.31
CA GLY A 93 -0.90 10.06 14.92
C GLY A 93 -1.02 11.46 14.31
N PRO A 94 -0.50 11.68 13.09
CA PRO A 94 -0.60 12.96 12.40
C PRO A 94 -1.93 13.16 11.67
N SER A 95 -2.66 12.11 11.35
CA SER A 95 -3.93 12.17 10.62
C SER A 95 -5.08 12.61 11.54
N ARG A 96 -5.91 13.55 11.08
CA ARG A 96 -6.95 14.17 11.93
C ARG A 96 -8.12 13.26 12.29
N ILE A 97 -8.55 12.38 11.37
CA ILE A 97 -9.79 11.59 11.51
C ILE A 97 -9.59 10.11 11.19
N LEU A 98 -8.36 9.67 10.98
CA LEU A 98 -8.06 8.27 10.68
C LEU A 98 -8.38 7.39 11.88
N VAL A 99 -9.12 6.30 11.66
CA VAL A 99 -9.49 5.34 12.71
C VAL A 99 -8.61 4.10 12.59
N LEU A 100 -7.86 3.80 13.64
CA LEU A 100 -7.04 2.59 13.75
C LEU A 100 -7.78 1.51 14.56
N GLY A 101 -7.31 0.27 14.41
CA GLY A 101 -7.75 -0.87 15.20
C GLY A 101 -7.63 -2.19 14.43
N PRO A 102 -8.17 -3.29 14.95
CA PRO A 102 -8.21 -4.58 14.26
C PRO A 102 -8.74 -4.44 12.83
N ASP A 103 -8.08 -5.06 11.85
CA ASP A 103 -8.44 -4.93 10.45
C ASP A 103 -8.40 -6.27 9.70
N SER A 104 -9.26 -6.39 8.67
CA SER A 104 -9.41 -7.62 7.89
C SER A 104 -8.16 -7.97 7.09
N SER A 105 -7.39 -6.98 6.65
CA SER A 105 -6.16 -7.19 5.87
C SER A 105 -5.07 -7.88 6.68
N LEU A 106 -5.09 -7.74 8.01
CA LEU A 106 -4.10 -8.34 8.90
C LEU A 106 -4.52 -9.69 9.49
N ALA A 107 -5.82 -9.96 9.58
CA ALA A 107 -6.34 -11.15 10.27
C ALA A 107 -5.73 -12.46 9.73
N ALA A 108 -5.63 -12.62 8.41
CA ALA A 108 -5.04 -13.81 7.80
C ALA A 108 -3.53 -13.93 8.08
N VAL A 109 -2.81 -12.81 8.12
CA VAL A 109 -1.37 -12.79 8.39
C VAL A 109 -1.09 -13.17 9.85
N ILE A 110 -1.89 -12.64 10.77
CA ILE A 110 -1.79 -12.95 12.20
C ILE A 110 -2.15 -14.42 12.43
N LEU A 111 -3.26 -14.89 11.87
CA LEU A 111 -3.72 -16.28 11.99
C LEU A 111 -2.66 -17.27 11.49
N ALA A 112 -2.01 -16.97 10.36
CA ALA A 112 -0.99 -17.84 9.76
C ALA A 112 0.23 -18.08 10.68
N VAL A 113 0.50 -17.17 11.62
CA VAL A 113 1.57 -17.34 12.63
C VAL A 113 1.01 -17.92 13.93
N VAL A 114 -0.10 -17.37 14.40
CA VAL A 114 -0.65 -17.69 15.73
C VAL A 114 -1.21 -19.11 15.76
N LEU A 115 -1.96 -19.54 14.75
CA LEU A 115 -2.63 -20.83 14.75
C LEU A 115 -1.66 -22.02 14.89
N PRO A 116 -0.62 -22.15 14.04
CA PRO A 116 0.30 -23.28 14.14
C PRO A 116 1.19 -23.26 15.39
N LEU A 117 1.51 -22.07 15.92
CA LEU A 117 2.42 -21.95 17.06
C LEU A 117 1.73 -22.00 18.40
N SER A 118 0.44 -21.61 18.50
CA SER A 118 -0.30 -21.61 19.77
C SER A 118 -0.63 -23.02 20.28
N GLY A 119 -0.75 -23.99 19.38
CA GLY A 119 -1.12 -25.36 19.75
C GLY A 119 -2.50 -25.45 20.44
N GLY A 120 -3.40 -24.50 20.15
CA GLY A 120 -4.73 -24.41 20.77
C GLY A 120 -4.76 -23.69 22.13
N ASP A 121 -3.61 -23.25 22.67
CA ASP A 121 -3.56 -22.47 23.93
C ASP A 121 -3.92 -20.99 23.67
N PRO A 122 -5.04 -20.49 24.22
CA PRO A 122 -5.46 -19.10 24.02
C PRO A 122 -4.47 -18.08 24.60
N LEU A 123 -3.81 -18.38 25.72
CA LEU A 123 -2.85 -17.45 26.34
C LEU A 123 -1.58 -17.34 25.51
N ARG A 124 -1.12 -18.45 24.96
CA ARG A 124 0.00 -18.47 24.03
C ARG A 124 -0.34 -17.74 22.73
N ALA A 125 -1.56 -17.91 22.21
CA ALA A 125 -2.04 -17.17 21.04
C ALA A 125 -1.96 -15.64 21.26
N VAL A 126 -2.39 -15.16 22.43
CA VAL A 126 -2.32 -13.74 22.80
C VAL A 126 -0.88 -13.25 22.89
N ALA A 127 0.01 -14.04 23.50
CA ALA A 127 1.42 -13.67 23.62
C ALA A 127 2.10 -13.57 22.24
N LEU A 128 1.85 -14.53 21.35
CA LEU A 128 2.37 -14.54 19.98
C LEU A 128 1.86 -13.32 19.19
N ALA A 129 0.56 -13.07 19.21
CA ALA A 129 -0.05 -11.93 18.54
C ALA A 129 0.43 -10.59 19.12
N GLY A 130 0.54 -10.49 20.46
CA GLY A 130 1.09 -9.32 21.14
C GLY A 130 2.54 -9.05 20.75
N MET A 131 3.38 -10.08 20.64
CA MET A 131 4.77 -9.94 20.19
C MET A 131 4.84 -9.55 18.72
N MET A 132 3.97 -10.06 17.86
CA MET A 132 3.86 -9.60 16.47
C MET A 132 3.54 -8.10 16.39
N ALA A 133 2.65 -7.59 17.28
CA ALA A 133 2.35 -6.16 17.36
C ALA A 133 3.57 -5.35 17.83
N VAL A 134 4.34 -5.85 18.80
CA VAL A 134 5.60 -5.22 19.25
C VAL A 134 6.63 -5.17 18.13
N VAL A 135 6.83 -6.27 17.39
CA VAL A 135 7.73 -6.31 16.23
C VAL A 135 7.27 -5.35 15.15
N SER A 136 6.00 -5.42 14.75
CA SER A 136 5.42 -4.52 13.75
C SER A 136 5.56 -3.06 14.13
N GLY A 137 5.24 -2.72 15.40
CA GLY A 137 5.38 -1.38 15.93
C GLY A 137 6.81 -0.88 15.89
N THR A 138 7.77 -1.72 16.30
CA THR A 138 9.20 -1.40 16.27
C THR A 138 9.69 -1.16 14.86
N VAL A 139 9.34 -2.03 13.92
CA VAL A 139 9.70 -1.91 12.50
C VAL A 139 9.14 -0.60 11.91
N CYS A 140 7.88 -0.27 12.17
CA CYS A 140 7.27 0.97 11.69
C CYS A 140 7.96 2.21 12.28
N ILE A 141 8.30 2.21 13.57
CA ILE A 141 9.00 3.34 14.20
C ILE A 141 10.39 3.50 13.59
N LEU A 142 11.18 2.42 13.53
CA LEU A 142 12.53 2.47 12.96
C LEU A 142 12.51 2.95 11.51
N ALA A 143 11.61 2.40 10.69
CA ALA A 143 11.43 2.80 9.30
C ALA A 143 11.02 4.27 9.17
N GLY A 144 10.13 4.78 10.03
CA GLY A 144 9.75 6.18 10.07
C GLY A 144 10.90 7.11 10.47
N LEU A 145 11.73 6.70 11.44
CA LEU A 145 12.92 7.45 11.87
C LEU A 145 13.99 7.53 10.78
N VAL A 146 14.24 6.44 10.07
CA VAL A 146 15.18 6.36 8.93
C VAL A 146 14.57 6.96 7.64
N ARG A 147 13.31 7.44 7.70
CA ARG A 147 12.59 8.09 6.58
C ARG A 147 12.29 7.14 5.41
N LEU A 148 11.96 5.90 5.70
CA LEU A 148 11.56 4.91 4.71
C LEU A 148 10.07 5.01 4.29
N GLY A 149 9.39 6.12 4.57
CA GLY A 149 8.00 6.33 4.19
C GLY A 149 7.69 6.17 2.69
N PHE A 150 8.72 6.27 1.84
CA PHE A 150 8.59 6.06 0.40
C PHE A 150 8.44 4.57 0.01
N VAL A 151 8.77 3.63 0.90
CA VAL A 151 8.72 2.17 0.58
C VAL A 151 7.32 1.74 0.15
N THR A 152 6.26 2.36 0.68
CA THR A 152 4.89 2.08 0.23
C THR A 152 4.60 2.53 -1.20
N GLU A 153 5.44 3.40 -1.77
CA GLU A 153 5.33 3.83 -3.16
C GLU A 153 5.93 2.81 -4.13
N LEU A 154 6.76 1.88 -3.63
CA LEU A 154 7.34 0.78 -4.41
C LEU A 154 6.30 -0.32 -4.73
N LEU A 155 5.24 -0.43 -3.92
CA LEU A 155 4.15 -1.36 -4.21
C LEU A 155 3.22 -0.74 -5.26
N SER A 156 3.31 -1.19 -6.50
CA SER A 156 2.40 -0.76 -7.56
C SER A 156 0.94 -1.11 -7.22
N LYS A 157 -0.01 -0.35 -7.76
CA LYS A 157 -1.44 -0.60 -7.51
C LYS A 157 -1.88 -2.02 -7.92
N PRO A 158 -1.46 -2.55 -9.07
CA PRO A 158 -1.79 -3.91 -9.48
C PRO A 158 -1.35 -4.97 -8.48
N ILE A 159 -0.13 -4.88 -7.98
CA ILE A 159 0.42 -5.81 -6.98
C ILE A 159 -0.37 -5.71 -5.68
N ARG A 160 -0.66 -4.49 -5.23
CA ARG A 160 -1.47 -4.26 -4.03
C ARG A 160 -2.87 -4.86 -4.16
N TYR A 161 -3.56 -4.64 -5.26
CA TYR A 161 -4.88 -5.26 -5.50
C TYR A 161 -4.78 -6.78 -5.57
N GLY A 162 -3.69 -7.30 -6.14
CA GLY A 162 -3.44 -8.74 -6.21
C GLY A 162 -3.36 -9.38 -4.83
N TYR A 163 -2.47 -8.90 -3.96
CA TYR A 163 -2.35 -9.51 -2.63
C TYR A 163 -3.58 -9.26 -1.75
N MET A 164 -4.25 -8.10 -1.87
CA MET A 164 -5.49 -7.84 -1.12
C MET A 164 -6.61 -8.79 -1.51
N ASN A 165 -6.80 -9.06 -2.81
CA ASN A 165 -7.76 -10.06 -3.28
C ASN A 165 -7.40 -11.47 -2.80
N GLY A 166 -6.11 -11.82 -2.80
CA GLY A 166 -5.63 -13.09 -2.25
C GLY A 166 -5.90 -13.22 -0.75
N ILE A 167 -5.61 -12.18 0.04
CA ILE A 167 -5.96 -12.13 1.46
C ILE A 167 -7.47 -12.27 1.66
N ALA A 168 -8.28 -11.57 0.87
CA ALA A 168 -9.74 -11.68 0.94
C ALA A 168 -10.21 -13.12 0.75
N LEU A 169 -9.66 -13.85 -0.23
CA LEU A 169 -9.96 -15.28 -0.45
C LEU A 169 -9.55 -16.14 0.74
N VAL A 170 -8.34 -15.96 1.28
CA VAL A 170 -7.86 -16.71 2.46
C VAL A 170 -8.78 -16.46 3.65
N VAL A 171 -9.15 -15.19 3.90
CA VAL A 171 -10.07 -14.83 4.99
C VAL A 171 -11.45 -15.45 4.77
N LEU A 172 -12.00 -15.38 3.56
CA LEU A 172 -13.30 -16.00 3.25
C LEU A 172 -13.28 -17.50 3.56
N ILE A 173 -12.27 -18.21 3.08
CA ILE A 173 -12.12 -19.67 3.31
C ILE A 173 -12.03 -19.94 4.82
N SER A 174 -11.21 -19.21 5.57
CA SER A 174 -11.01 -19.43 7.01
C SER A 174 -12.25 -19.17 7.88
N GLN A 175 -13.21 -18.40 7.40
CA GLN A 175 -14.45 -18.12 8.14
C GLN A 175 -15.61 -19.07 7.81
N LEU A 176 -15.57 -19.80 6.69
CA LEU A 176 -16.64 -20.72 6.30
C LEU A 176 -16.93 -21.78 7.36
N PRO A 177 -15.94 -22.48 7.99
CA PRO A 177 -16.23 -23.46 9.03
C PRO A 177 -17.06 -22.89 10.19
N LYS A 178 -16.74 -21.67 10.63
CA LYS A 178 -17.46 -20.98 11.71
C LYS A 178 -18.92 -20.65 11.32
N VAL A 179 -19.18 -20.36 10.05
CA VAL A 179 -20.54 -20.14 9.53
C VAL A 179 -21.33 -21.45 9.49
N PHE A 180 -20.68 -22.57 9.13
CA PHE A 180 -21.30 -23.89 9.12
C PHE A 180 -21.35 -24.57 10.50
N GLY A 181 -20.66 -24.04 11.51
CA GLY A 181 -20.73 -24.51 12.89
C GLY A 181 -19.81 -25.67 13.23
N PHE A 182 -18.78 -25.92 12.43
CA PHE A 182 -17.73 -26.90 12.72
C PHE A 182 -16.33 -26.25 12.76
N SER A 183 -15.33 -27.02 13.16
CA SER A 183 -13.92 -26.61 13.16
C SER A 183 -13.10 -27.57 12.29
N ILE A 184 -12.09 -27.01 11.59
CA ILE A 184 -11.10 -27.77 10.83
C ILE A 184 -9.71 -27.45 11.33
N GLU A 185 -8.79 -28.40 11.22
CA GLU A 185 -7.37 -28.13 11.35
C GLU A 185 -6.87 -27.53 10.04
N SER A 186 -6.45 -26.27 10.07
CA SER A 186 -6.01 -25.56 8.86
C SER A 186 -4.60 -26.00 8.47
N GLU A 187 -4.46 -26.57 7.27
CA GLU A 187 -3.18 -26.94 6.65
C GLU A 187 -2.82 -26.06 5.44
N GLY A 188 -3.62 -25.04 5.21
CA GLY A 188 -3.46 -24.09 4.12
C GLY A 188 -4.71 -23.97 3.23
N PRO A 189 -4.86 -22.84 2.52
CA PRO A 189 -6.14 -22.47 1.92
C PRO A 189 -6.75 -23.50 0.98
N LEU A 190 -5.95 -24.20 0.17
CA LEU A 190 -6.45 -25.23 -0.75
C LEU A 190 -6.92 -26.50 -0.02
N ARG A 191 -6.18 -26.93 1.01
CA ARG A 191 -6.57 -28.08 1.82
C ARG A 191 -7.78 -27.77 2.68
N ASP A 192 -7.87 -26.53 3.17
CA ASP A 192 -9.02 -26.05 3.93
C ASP A 192 -10.31 -26.12 3.09
N VAL A 193 -10.28 -25.73 1.80
CA VAL A 193 -11.43 -25.86 0.90
C VAL A 193 -11.87 -27.34 0.77
N TRP A 194 -10.91 -28.25 0.65
CA TRP A 194 -11.21 -29.66 0.58
C TRP A 194 -11.81 -30.18 1.90
N ALA A 195 -11.19 -29.86 3.04
CA ALA A 195 -11.66 -30.26 4.37
C ALA A 195 -13.07 -29.71 4.67
N ILE A 196 -13.34 -28.46 4.30
CA ILE A 196 -14.69 -27.85 4.43
C ILE A 196 -15.71 -28.63 3.58
N SER A 197 -15.33 -28.96 2.35
CA SER A 197 -16.23 -29.66 1.43
C SER A 197 -16.57 -31.08 1.93
N THR A 198 -15.59 -31.81 2.47
CA THR A 198 -15.80 -33.13 3.07
C THR A 198 -16.65 -33.05 4.32
N ALA A 199 -16.36 -32.15 5.26
CA ALA A 199 -17.14 -31.96 6.49
C ALA A 199 -18.63 -31.60 6.20
N VAL A 200 -18.88 -30.77 5.20
CA VAL A 200 -20.25 -30.45 4.76
C VAL A 200 -20.95 -31.67 4.16
N MET A 201 -20.25 -32.50 3.35
CA MET A 201 -20.82 -33.73 2.74
C MET A 201 -21.06 -34.80 3.79
N ASP A 202 -20.22 -34.91 4.81
CA ASP A 202 -20.35 -35.87 5.91
C ASP A 202 -21.43 -35.46 6.93
N GLY A 203 -22.04 -34.28 6.75
CA GLY A 203 -23.16 -33.83 7.57
C GLY A 203 -22.78 -33.19 8.90
N GLU A 204 -21.54 -32.76 9.08
CA GLU A 204 -21.08 -32.09 10.30
C GLU A 204 -21.64 -30.67 10.48
N SER A 205 -22.34 -30.17 9.47
CA SER A 205 -22.88 -28.80 9.46
C SER A 205 -24.04 -28.62 10.41
N ASN A 206 -23.93 -27.60 11.27
CA ASN A 206 -25.06 -27.14 12.10
C ASN A 206 -25.88 -26.09 11.33
N TRP A 207 -27.04 -26.53 10.81
CA TRP A 207 -27.89 -25.68 9.98
C TRP A 207 -28.44 -24.45 10.72
N THR A 208 -28.66 -24.55 12.03
CA THR A 208 -29.09 -23.39 12.84
C THR A 208 -27.96 -22.34 12.90
N THR A 209 -26.73 -22.76 13.11
CA THR A 209 -25.54 -21.90 13.07
C THR A 209 -25.38 -21.24 11.69
N PHE A 210 -25.58 -22.03 10.63
CA PHE A 210 -25.55 -21.52 9.26
C PHE A 210 -26.62 -20.45 9.00
N MET A 211 -27.87 -20.70 9.44
CA MET A 211 -28.99 -19.73 9.26
C MET A 211 -28.71 -18.42 10.00
N VAL A 212 -28.13 -18.48 11.21
CA VAL A 212 -27.74 -17.27 11.96
C VAL A 212 -26.62 -16.52 11.23
N GLY A 213 -25.57 -17.22 10.79
CA GLY A 213 -24.43 -16.61 10.09
C GLY A 213 -24.85 -16.02 8.74
N ALA A 214 -25.54 -16.82 7.91
CA ALA A 214 -26.01 -16.38 6.59
C ALA A 214 -27.04 -15.24 6.70
N GLY A 215 -27.99 -15.33 7.64
CA GLY A 215 -28.95 -14.26 7.92
C GLY A 215 -28.28 -12.96 8.33
N THR A 216 -27.29 -13.04 9.22
CA THR A 216 -26.46 -11.88 9.63
C THR A 216 -25.74 -11.27 8.43
N LEU A 217 -25.10 -12.10 7.58
CA LEU A 217 -24.41 -11.65 6.38
C LEU A 217 -25.37 -10.94 5.40
N VAL A 218 -26.53 -11.53 5.14
CA VAL A 218 -27.56 -10.94 4.26
C VAL A 218 -28.00 -9.57 4.78
N VAL A 219 -28.27 -9.43 6.08
CA VAL A 219 -28.67 -8.16 6.68
C VAL A 219 -27.54 -7.12 6.54
N ILE A 220 -26.29 -7.50 6.79
CA ILE A 220 -25.14 -6.59 6.62
C ILE A 220 -25.05 -6.11 5.16
N LEU A 221 -25.16 -7.02 4.19
CA LEU A 221 -25.03 -6.68 2.76
C LEU A 221 -26.19 -5.81 2.27
N LEU A 222 -27.42 -6.09 2.69
CA LEU A 222 -28.61 -5.30 2.35
C LEU A 222 -28.52 -3.87 2.92
N LEU A 223 -27.98 -3.72 4.13
CA LEU A 223 -27.85 -2.41 4.78
C LEU A 223 -26.59 -1.66 4.38
N LYS A 224 -25.62 -2.29 3.72
CA LYS A 224 -24.34 -1.69 3.31
C LYS A 224 -24.50 -0.41 2.48
N GLY A 225 -25.56 -0.28 1.70
CA GLY A 225 -25.86 0.92 0.89
C GLY A 225 -26.46 2.10 1.67
N ASN A 226 -26.96 1.86 2.88
CA ASN A 226 -27.67 2.87 3.66
C ASN A 226 -26.74 3.53 4.70
N LYS A 227 -26.22 4.71 4.38
CA LYS A 227 -25.32 5.47 5.26
C LYS A 227 -25.95 5.93 6.59
N ARG A 228 -27.28 5.85 6.74
CA ARG A 228 -27.98 6.28 7.97
C ARG A 228 -28.13 5.17 9.00
N LEU A 229 -28.02 3.90 8.59
CA LEU A 229 -28.20 2.77 9.48
C LEU A 229 -26.86 2.05 9.71
N PRO A 230 -26.47 1.79 10.99
CA PRO A 230 -25.27 1.02 11.30
C PRO A 230 -25.53 -0.47 11.05
N GLY A 231 -25.49 -0.90 9.78
CA GLY A 231 -25.92 -2.24 9.34
C GLY A 231 -25.22 -3.38 10.07
N ILE A 232 -23.94 -3.28 10.37
CA ILE A 232 -23.19 -4.28 11.14
C ILE A 232 -23.75 -4.41 12.57
N LEU A 233 -23.97 -3.27 13.25
CA LEU A 233 -24.55 -3.29 14.60
C LEU A 233 -25.93 -3.93 14.61
N ILE A 234 -26.82 -3.51 13.68
CA ILE A 234 -28.20 -4.04 13.62
C ILE A 234 -28.19 -5.55 13.40
N ALA A 235 -27.38 -6.03 12.46
CA ALA A 235 -27.28 -7.45 12.14
C ALA A 235 -26.73 -8.26 13.34
N VAL A 236 -25.64 -7.79 13.95
CA VAL A 236 -24.99 -8.48 15.07
C VAL A 236 -25.84 -8.40 16.34
N ALA A 237 -26.42 -7.25 16.67
CA ALA A 237 -27.31 -7.12 17.83
C ALA A 237 -28.58 -7.99 17.64
N GLY A 238 -29.15 -8.00 16.44
CA GLY A 238 -30.29 -8.87 16.13
C GLY A 238 -29.96 -10.36 16.28
N ALA A 239 -28.80 -10.80 15.79
CA ALA A 239 -28.32 -12.17 15.96
C ALA A 239 -28.07 -12.52 17.44
N THR A 240 -27.48 -11.57 18.21
CA THR A 240 -27.23 -11.76 19.65
C THR A 240 -28.53 -11.87 20.44
N VAL A 241 -29.48 -10.98 20.20
CA VAL A 241 -30.81 -11.03 20.84
C VAL A 241 -31.54 -12.32 20.48
N ALA A 242 -31.53 -12.70 19.20
CA ALA A 242 -32.16 -13.96 18.77
C ALA A 242 -31.51 -15.18 19.44
N ALA A 243 -30.18 -15.23 19.51
CA ALA A 243 -29.44 -16.31 20.17
C ALA A 243 -29.75 -16.38 21.69
N GLY A 244 -29.83 -15.24 22.37
CA GLY A 244 -30.14 -15.19 23.80
C GLY A 244 -31.61 -15.52 24.10
N VAL A 245 -32.56 -14.92 23.38
CA VAL A 245 -34.01 -15.13 23.62
C VAL A 245 -34.46 -16.55 23.30
N LEU A 246 -33.92 -17.11 22.19
CA LEU A 246 -34.27 -18.48 21.75
C LEU A 246 -33.40 -19.56 22.40
N ASP A 247 -32.42 -19.14 23.24
CA ASP A 247 -31.45 -20.02 23.90
C ASP A 247 -30.77 -20.98 22.90
N LEU A 248 -30.29 -20.43 21.78
CA LEU A 248 -29.76 -21.22 20.68
C LEU A 248 -28.49 -21.97 21.06
N ALA A 249 -27.75 -21.49 22.05
CA ALA A 249 -26.56 -22.17 22.57
C ALA A 249 -26.94 -23.53 23.21
N ALA A 250 -27.97 -23.57 24.05
CA ALA A 250 -28.38 -24.80 24.73
C ALA A 250 -29.27 -25.69 23.83
N ARG A 251 -30.15 -25.09 22.99
CA ARG A 251 -31.14 -25.85 22.23
C ARG A 251 -30.64 -26.36 20.85
N ALA A 252 -29.67 -25.65 20.27
CA ALA A 252 -29.22 -25.91 18.89
C ALA A 252 -27.69 -25.92 18.78
N GLU A 253 -26.98 -26.00 19.89
CA GLU A 253 -25.51 -26.06 19.96
C GLU A 253 -24.82 -24.94 19.15
N VAL A 254 -25.46 -23.76 19.06
CA VAL A 254 -24.85 -22.60 18.41
C VAL A 254 -23.72 -22.06 19.28
N SER A 255 -22.51 -22.06 18.73
CA SER A 255 -21.34 -21.54 19.44
C SER A 255 -21.47 -20.02 19.66
N VAL A 256 -21.37 -19.59 20.92
CA VAL A 256 -21.43 -18.19 21.34
C VAL A 256 -20.12 -17.77 22.00
N LEU A 257 -19.91 -16.47 22.13
CA LEU A 257 -18.68 -15.89 22.71
C LEU A 257 -18.43 -16.31 24.16
N GLY A 258 -19.50 -16.53 24.91
CA GLY A 258 -19.44 -16.88 26.34
C GLY A 258 -19.15 -15.68 27.25
N SER A 259 -18.90 -15.97 28.53
CA SER A 259 -18.57 -14.94 29.52
C SER A 259 -17.22 -14.28 29.19
N LEU A 260 -17.24 -12.96 29.05
CA LEU A 260 -16.01 -12.19 28.89
C LEU A 260 -15.43 -11.85 30.27
N PRO A 261 -14.09 -11.93 30.47
CA PRO A 261 -13.47 -11.42 31.67
C PRO A 261 -13.76 -9.92 31.80
N GLN A 262 -14.13 -9.50 33.03
CA GLN A 262 -14.31 -8.08 33.34
C GLN A 262 -12.95 -7.40 33.46
N GLY A 263 -12.83 -6.20 32.93
CA GLY A 263 -11.66 -5.35 33.18
C GLY A 263 -11.07 -4.72 31.92
N LEU A 264 -10.21 -3.76 32.21
CA LEU A 264 -9.45 -3.04 31.20
C LEU A 264 -8.15 -3.79 30.84
N PRO A 265 -7.56 -3.53 29.65
CA PRO A 265 -6.30 -4.14 29.27
C PRO A 265 -5.19 -3.77 30.26
N ALA A 266 -4.57 -4.78 30.87
CA ALA A 266 -3.43 -4.60 31.75
C ALA A 266 -2.13 -4.58 30.95
N PHE A 267 -1.14 -3.85 31.45
CA PHE A 267 0.21 -3.90 30.90
C PHE A 267 0.79 -5.32 31.08
N ALA A 268 1.23 -5.92 30.00
CA ALA A 268 1.86 -7.23 29.99
C ALA A 268 2.95 -7.29 28.92
N ILE A 269 4.07 -7.91 29.25
CA ILE A 269 5.12 -8.19 28.27
C ILE A 269 4.76 -9.52 27.59
N PRO A 270 4.60 -9.54 26.25
CA PRO A 270 4.25 -10.77 25.55
C PRO A 270 5.47 -11.70 25.45
N TRP A 271 5.61 -12.64 26.37
CA TRP A 271 6.71 -13.61 26.36
C TRP A 271 6.44 -14.74 25.37
N ILE A 272 7.44 -15.05 24.52
CA ILE A 272 7.42 -16.14 23.54
C ILE A 272 8.64 -17.04 23.74
N THR A 273 8.57 -18.27 23.26
CA THR A 273 9.69 -19.20 23.31
C THR A 273 10.72 -18.87 22.21
N THR A 274 11.95 -19.33 22.38
CA THR A 274 13.03 -19.08 21.40
C THR A 274 12.73 -19.66 20.03
N THR A 275 11.97 -20.74 19.95
CA THR A 275 11.53 -21.36 18.70
C THR A 275 10.53 -20.51 17.92
N ASP A 276 9.79 -19.64 18.61
CA ASP A 276 8.74 -18.80 18.01
C ASP A 276 9.30 -17.47 17.46
N ILE A 277 10.54 -17.11 17.82
CA ILE A 277 11.13 -15.79 17.50
C ILE A 277 11.14 -15.54 15.99
N VAL A 278 11.64 -16.48 15.19
CA VAL A 278 11.79 -16.28 13.74
C VAL A 278 10.43 -16.14 13.03
N PRO A 279 9.45 -17.04 13.24
CA PRO A 279 8.12 -16.88 12.65
C PRO A 279 7.43 -15.57 13.06
N VAL A 280 7.55 -15.17 14.34
CA VAL A 280 6.95 -13.94 14.86
C VAL A 280 7.60 -12.69 14.27
N ILE A 281 8.93 -12.67 14.09
CA ILE A 281 9.62 -11.57 13.42
C ILE A 281 9.16 -11.46 11.96
N ILE A 282 9.14 -12.57 11.22
CA ILE A 282 8.71 -12.59 9.82
C ILE A 282 7.26 -12.11 9.71
N GLY A 283 6.36 -12.66 10.54
CA GLY A 283 4.96 -12.25 10.58
C GLY A 283 4.78 -10.78 10.99
N GLY A 284 5.52 -10.31 11.99
CA GLY A 284 5.51 -8.91 12.43
C GLY A 284 5.99 -7.93 11.36
N CYS A 285 7.04 -8.29 10.61
CA CYS A 285 7.51 -7.51 9.45
C CYS A 285 6.48 -7.49 8.32
N ALA A 286 5.84 -8.63 8.01
CA ALA A 286 4.79 -8.71 7.02
C ALA A 286 3.58 -7.82 7.41
N VAL A 287 3.17 -7.88 8.68
CA VAL A 287 2.13 -7.00 9.24
C VAL A 287 2.53 -5.55 9.14
N ALA A 288 3.77 -5.18 9.50
CA ALA A 288 4.24 -3.79 9.42
C ALA A 288 4.11 -3.24 8.00
N LEU A 289 4.51 -4.04 7.00
CA LEU A 289 4.44 -3.64 5.59
C LEU A 289 2.98 -3.44 5.13
N VAL A 290 2.10 -4.42 5.38
CA VAL A 290 0.67 -4.36 4.97
C VAL A 290 -0.02 -3.21 5.67
N SER A 291 0.12 -3.13 7.00
CA SER A 291 -0.50 -2.10 7.83
C SER A 291 -0.09 -0.69 7.40
N PHE A 292 1.21 -0.50 7.12
CA PHE A 292 1.70 0.79 6.67
C PHE A 292 1.27 1.11 5.22
N ALA A 293 1.27 0.13 4.32
CA ALA A 293 0.79 0.33 2.95
C ALA A 293 -0.66 0.82 2.92
N ASP A 294 -1.55 0.18 3.70
CA ASP A 294 -2.96 0.56 3.80
C ASP A 294 -3.12 1.94 4.47
N THR A 295 -2.42 2.15 5.58
CA THR A 295 -2.46 3.42 6.33
C THR A 295 -1.95 4.58 5.51
N SER A 296 -0.86 4.42 4.77
CA SER A 296 -0.29 5.46 3.91
C SER A 296 -1.24 5.90 2.80
N VAL A 297 -2.00 4.99 2.21
CA VAL A 297 -3.00 5.33 1.18
C VAL A 297 -4.18 6.05 1.81
N LEU A 298 -4.71 5.52 2.90
CA LEU A 298 -5.90 6.05 3.54
C LEU A 298 -5.62 7.44 4.13
N SER A 299 -4.49 7.62 4.80
CA SER A 299 -4.09 8.92 5.37
C SER A 299 -3.96 10.01 4.31
N ARG A 300 -3.40 9.69 3.12
CA ARG A 300 -3.31 10.63 1.99
C ARG A 300 -4.69 11.01 1.44
N VAL A 301 -5.59 10.04 1.30
CA VAL A 301 -6.97 10.30 0.85
C VAL A 301 -7.68 11.27 1.80
N TYR A 302 -7.59 11.03 3.11
CA TYR A 302 -8.22 11.90 4.10
C TYR A 302 -7.49 13.22 4.30
N ALA A 303 -6.16 13.26 4.17
CA ALA A 303 -5.40 14.50 4.15
C ALA A 303 -5.85 15.41 3.00
N ALA A 304 -6.06 14.85 1.80
CA ALA A 304 -6.58 15.60 0.66
C ALA A 304 -7.99 16.13 0.90
N ARG A 305 -8.91 15.33 1.47
CA ARG A 305 -10.28 15.73 1.79
C ARG A 305 -10.35 16.82 2.87
N THR A 306 -9.52 16.69 3.91
CA THR A 306 -9.47 17.63 5.03
C THR A 306 -8.55 18.84 4.75
N ARG A 307 -7.93 18.90 3.57
CA ARG A 307 -6.95 19.92 3.16
C ARG A 307 -5.80 20.06 4.17
N THR A 308 -5.34 18.95 4.72
CA THR A 308 -4.21 18.89 5.64
C THR A 308 -3.01 18.21 4.96
N TYR A 309 -1.82 18.42 5.50
CA TYR A 309 -0.63 17.68 5.10
C TYR A 309 -0.32 16.65 6.17
N VAL A 310 -0.02 15.42 5.73
CA VAL A 310 0.43 14.32 6.58
C VAL A 310 1.78 13.85 6.08
N ASP A 311 2.79 13.85 6.95
CA ASP A 311 4.12 13.31 6.67
C ASP A 311 4.05 11.78 6.78
N PRO A 312 4.39 11.02 5.71
CA PRO A 312 4.35 9.55 5.75
C PRO A 312 5.26 8.95 6.83
N ASN A 313 6.39 9.58 7.14
CA ASN A 313 7.30 9.08 8.18
C ASN A 313 6.70 9.27 9.58
N GLN A 314 6.00 10.38 9.81
CA GLN A 314 5.24 10.61 11.03
C GLN A 314 4.07 9.61 11.17
N GLU A 315 3.40 9.30 10.05
CA GLU A 315 2.33 8.29 10.02
C GLU A 315 2.86 6.91 10.42
N MET A 316 4.04 6.51 9.89
CA MET A 316 4.71 5.27 10.31
C MET A 316 4.98 5.23 11.81
N VAL A 317 5.52 6.32 12.36
CA VAL A 317 5.79 6.40 13.80
C VAL A 317 4.50 6.33 14.62
N GLY A 318 3.45 7.07 14.23
CA GLY A 318 2.15 7.05 14.89
C GLY A 318 1.50 5.66 14.90
N LEU A 319 1.51 5.00 13.73
CA LEU A 319 1.05 3.61 13.59
C LEU A 319 1.92 2.64 14.42
N GLY A 320 3.24 2.84 14.39
CA GLY A 320 4.19 2.02 15.15
C GLY A 320 3.98 2.12 16.65
N VAL A 321 3.80 3.32 17.20
CA VAL A 321 3.49 3.52 18.62
C VAL A 321 2.15 2.89 19.00
N ALA A 322 1.13 3.01 18.12
CA ALA A 322 -0.16 2.38 18.34
C ALA A 322 -0.06 0.83 18.37
N ASN A 323 0.78 0.23 17.49
CA ASN A 323 1.04 -1.21 17.51
C ASN A 323 1.85 -1.65 18.74
N LEU A 324 2.88 -0.89 19.17
CA LEU A 324 3.60 -1.17 20.42
C LEU A 324 2.65 -1.14 21.62
N ALA A 325 1.81 -0.12 21.69
CA ALA A 325 0.82 0.01 22.74
C ALA A 325 -0.18 -1.17 22.71
N ALA A 326 -0.65 -1.59 21.53
CA ALA A 326 -1.47 -2.80 21.40
C ALA A 326 -0.76 -4.03 21.99
N GLY A 327 0.49 -4.28 21.60
CA GLY A 327 1.25 -5.45 22.03
C GLY A 327 1.50 -5.51 23.54
N PHE A 328 1.83 -4.38 24.15
CA PHE A 328 2.06 -4.31 25.61
C PHE A 328 0.78 -4.28 26.46
N PHE A 329 -0.37 -4.04 25.87
CA PHE A 329 -1.65 -4.04 26.56
C PHE A 329 -2.56 -5.17 26.07
N GLN A 330 -1.96 -6.35 25.84
CA GLN A 330 -2.65 -7.59 25.52
C GLN A 330 -3.49 -7.55 24.22
N GLY A 331 -3.21 -6.59 23.35
CA GLY A 331 -3.79 -6.53 22.02
C GLY A 331 -2.99 -7.35 21.01
N PHE A 332 -3.29 -7.13 19.74
CA PHE A 332 -2.62 -7.73 18.59
C PHE A 332 -2.41 -6.66 17.50
N PRO A 333 -1.71 -6.96 16.38
CA PRO A 333 -1.41 -5.97 15.38
C PRO A 333 -2.64 -5.28 14.81
N ILE A 334 -2.54 -3.96 14.60
CA ILE A 334 -3.62 -3.12 14.09
C ILE A 334 -3.19 -2.33 12.86
N SER A 335 -4.19 -1.89 12.09
CA SER A 335 -4.01 -1.02 10.93
C SER A 335 -5.08 0.07 10.90
N SER A 336 -4.98 0.97 9.91
CA SER A 336 -6.07 1.91 9.61
C SER A 336 -7.24 1.19 8.95
N SER A 337 -8.44 1.71 9.17
CA SER A 337 -9.65 1.07 8.67
C SER A 337 -10.32 1.86 7.55
N SER A 338 -10.40 1.24 6.39
CA SER A 338 -11.12 1.76 5.22
C SER A 338 -12.64 1.75 5.39
N SER A 339 -13.18 0.96 6.33
CA SER A 339 -14.61 0.89 6.60
C SER A 339 -15.06 1.80 7.76
N ARG A 340 -14.24 1.95 8.80
CA ARG A 340 -14.58 2.73 10.02
C ARG A 340 -14.28 4.21 9.86
N THR A 341 -13.20 4.58 9.18
CA THR A 341 -12.85 5.99 8.94
C THR A 341 -13.93 6.74 8.15
N PRO A 342 -14.54 6.19 7.04
CA PRO A 342 -15.67 6.84 6.38
C PRO A 342 -16.89 7.01 7.26
N VAL A 343 -17.16 6.09 8.18
CA VAL A 343 -18.28 6.19 9.13
C VAL A 343 -18.05 7.33 10.12
N ALA A 344 -16.84 7.44 10.67
CA ALA A 344 -16.46 8.55 11.52
C ALA A 344 -16.58 9.90 10.77
N GLU A 345 -16.09 9.98 9.51
CA GLU A 345 -16.23 11.17 8.65
C GLU A 345 -17.70 11.53 8.43
N ALA A 346 -18.53 10.55 8.04
CA ALA A 346 -19.97 10.76 7.77
C ALA A 346 -20.75 11.18 9.03
N ALA A 347 -20.30 10.72 10.22
CA ALA A 347 -20.86 11.14 11.51
C ALA A 347 -20.35 12.52 11.95
N GLY A 348 -19.44 13.13 11.20
CA GLY A 348 -18.97 14.49 11.43
C GLY A 348 -17.66 14.62 12.21
N ALA A 349 -16.88 13.55 12.34
CA ALA A 349 -15.57 13.57 13.00
C ALA A 349 -14.68 14.73 12.52
N ARG A 350 -14.06 15.42 13.45
CA ARG A 350 -13.17 16.58 13.17
C ARG A 350 -11.74 16.32 13.62
N THR A 351 -11.56 15.54 14.67
CA THR A 351 -10.25 15.26 15.26
C THR A 351 -10.16 13.83 15.79
N GLN A 352 -8.96 13.42 16.25
CA GLN A 352 -8.72 12.15 16.92
C GLN A 352 -9.47 12.00 18.25
N LEU A 353 -10.09 13.07 18.77
CA LEU A 353 -10.98 12.96 19.93
C LEU A 353 -12.15 12.00 19.66
N THR A 354 -12.60 11.89 18.41
CA THR A 354 -13.56 10.85 17.98
C THR A 354 -13.09 9.45 18.36
N GLY A 355 -11.83 9.12 18.11
CA GLY A 355 -11.22 7.83 18.49
C GLY A 355 -11.13 7.67 20.01
N VAL A 356 -10.78 8.74 20.73
CA VAL A 356 -10.74 8.75 22.19
C VAL A 356 -12.12 8.47 22.80
N VAL A 357 -13.17 9.13 22.30
CA VAL A 357 -14.55 8.88 22.74
C VAL A 357 -14.96 7.44 22.46
N GLY A 358 -14.63 6.92 21.26
CA GLY A 358 -14.89 5.52 20.92
C GLY A 358 -14.17 4.54 21.86
N ALA A 359 -12.88 4.78 22.14
CA ALA A 359 -12.10 3.97 23.08
C ALA A 359 -12.69 3.98 24.49
N LEU A 360 -13.07 5.15 24.99
CA LEU A 360 -13.70 5.29 26.31
C LEU A 360 -15.08 4.61 26.39
N ALA A 361 -15.87 4.69 25.31
CA ALA A 361 -17.17 4.01 25.26
C ALA A 361 -17.02 2.47 25.26
N VAL A 362 -16.04 1.93 24.53
CA VAL A 362 -15.70 0.49 24.55
C VAL A 362 -15.18 0.08 25.95
N ALA A 363 -14.31 0.89 26.55
CA ALA A 363 -13.80 0.65 27.90
C ALA A 363 -14.94 0.65 28.93
N LEU A 364 -15.86 1.60 28.84
CA LEU A 364 -17.05 1.66 29.71
C LEU A 364 -17.93 0.41 29.55
N LEU A 365 -18.15 -0.05 28.32
CA LEU A 365 -18.90 -1.27 28.04
C LEU A 365 -18.27 -2.48 28.74
N LEU A 366 -16.94 -2.64 28.68
CA LEU A 366 -16.21 -3.75 29.31
C LEU A 366 -16.28 -3.72 30.84
N VAL A 367 -16.36 -2.54 31.45
CA VAL A 367 -16.41 -2.41 32.89
C VAL A 367 -17.85 -2.57 33.42
N VAL A 368 -18.84 -2.01 32.72
CA VAL A 368 -20.20 -1.89 33.22
C VAL A 368 -21.10 -3.04 32.78
N ALA A 369 -20.94 -3.50 31.54
CA ALA A 369 -21.89 -4.43 30.94
C ALA A 369 -21.24 -5.46 29.96
N PRO A 370 -20.19 -6.20 30.37
CA PRO A 370 -19.56 -7.22 29.55
C PRO A 370 -20.53 -8.35 29.16
N ASP A 371 -21.51 -8.64 30.05
CA ASP A 371 -22.49 -9.71 29.85
C ASP A 371 -23.41 -9.51 28.62
N LEU A 372 -23.54 -8.28 28.13
CA LEU A 372 -24.29 -8.01 26.89
C LEU A 372 -23.72 -8.73 25.67
N LEU A 373 -22.45 -9.12 25.74
CA LEU A 373 -21.75 -9.76 24.62
C LEU A 373 -21.68 -11.28 24.73
N GLN A 374 -22.09 -11.88 25.88
CA GLN A 374 -21.92 -13.31 26.12
C GLN A 374 -22.71 -14.22 25.13
N SER A 375 -23.88 -13.77 24.70
CA SER A 375 -24.75 -14.53 23.77
C SER A 375 -24.43 -14.24 22.31
N LEU A 376 -23.34 -13.56 22.00
CA LEU A 376 -22.93 -13.20 20.64
C LEU A 376 -22.51 -14.44 19.85
N PRO A 377 -23.22 -14.82 18.76
CA PRO A 377 -22.88 -16.01 17.99
C PRO A 377 -21.56 -15.87 17.23
N THR A 378 -20.73 -16.90 17.26
CA THR A 378 -19.45 -16.91 16.49
C THR A 378 -19.69 -16.87 14.99
N SER A 379 -20.80 -17.46 14.50
CA SER A 379 -21.22 -17.38 13.11
C SER A 379 -21.61 -15.95 12.66
N ALA A 380 -22.19 -15.15 13.57
CA ALA A 380 -22.47 -13.74 13.29
C ALA A 380 -21.17 -12.92 13.19
N LEU A 381 -20.18 -13.22 14.04
CA LEU A 381 -18.84 -12.61 13.93
C LEU A 381 -18.16 -13.01 12.61
N ALA A 382 -18.21 -14.28 12.22
CA ALA A 382 -17.70 -14.75 10.95
C ALA A 382 -18.38 -14.03 9.77
N ALA A 383 -19.68 -13.78 9.83
CA ALA A 383 -20.41 -13.00 8.82
C ALA A 383 -19.89 -11.56 8.70
N VAL A 384 -19.54 -10.91 9.81
CA VAL A 384 -18.90 -9.57 9.80
C VAL A 384 -17.56 -9.61 9.09
N VAL A 385 -16.74 -10.62 9.37
CA VAL A 385 -15.42 -10.80 8.72
C VAL A 385 -15.59 -11.05 7.22
N ILE A 386 -16.51 -11.94 6.82
CA ILE A 386 -16.83 -12.24 5.43
C ILE A 386 -17.29 -10.97 4.69
N ALA A 387 -18.21 -10.20 5.26
CA ALA A 387 -18.71 -8.96 4.67
C ALA A 387 -17.59 -7.94 4.44
N SER A 388 -16.61 -7.90 5.35
CA SER A 388 -15.42 -7.05 5.24
C SER A 388 -14.44 -7.56 4.19
N ALA A 389 -14.19 -8.88 4.15
CA ALA A 389 -13.32 -9.51 3.15
C ALA A 389 -13.86 -9.30 1.72
N ILE A 390 -15.18 -9.42 1.52
CA ILE A 390 -15.83 -9.06 0.24
C ILE A 390 -15.55 -7.59 -0.12
N GLY A 391 -15.44 -6.71 0.87
CA GLY A 391 -15.08 -5.30 0.68
C GLY A 391 -13.64 -5.05 0.25
N LEU A 392 -12.73 -6.00 0.43
CA LEU A 392 -11.34 -5.92 -0.03
C LEU A 392 -11.18 -6.28 -1.52
N ILE A 393 -12.19 -6.92 -2.12
CA ILE A 393 -12.11 -7.41 -3.50
C ILE A 393 -12.35 -6.25 -4.49
N GLU A 394 -11.30 -5.87 -5.21
CA GLU A 394 -11.27 -4.71 -6.12
C GLU A 394 -11.47 -5.13 -7.59
N VAL A 395 -12.67 -5.67 -7.92
CA VAL A 395 -12.99 -6.13 -9.28
C VAL A 395 -13.01 -4.98 -10.30
N THR A 396 -13.53 -3.83 -9.90
CA THR A 396 -13.68 -2.67 -10.80
C THR A 396 -12.32 -2.16 -11.25
N ASP A 397 -11.38 -2.04 -10.32
CA ASP A 397 -10.03 -1.58 -10.62
C ASP A 397 -9.23 -2.61 -11.41
N LEU A 398 -9.39 -3.92 -11.13
CA LEU A 398 -8.81 -4.98 -11.94
C LEU A 398 -9.31 -4.96 -13.40
N ARG A 399 -10.60 -4.73 -13.63
CA ARG A 399 -11.16 -4.57 -14.99
C ARG A 399 -10.59 -3.34 -15.69
N ARG A 400 -10.38 -2.25 -14.95
CA ARG A 400 -9.74 -1.04 -15.48
C ARG A 400 -8.31 -1.31 -15.89
N ILE A 401 -7.51 -1.97 -15.04
CA ILE A 401 -6.11 -2.34 -15.32
C ILE A 401 -6.06 -3.23 -16.56
N TYR A 402 -6.92 -4.27 -16.67
CA TYR A 402 -6.97 -5.14 -17.85
C TYR A 402 -7.17 -4.38 -19.17
N ARG A 403 -7.98 -3.31 -19.16
CA ARG A 403 -8.23 -2.48 -20.36
C ARG A 403 -7.06 -1.57 -20.70
N ILE A 404 -6.31 -1.12 -19.70
CA ILE A 404 -5.19 -0.19 -19.89
C ILE A 404 -3.92 -0.96 -20.20
N GLN A 405 -3.57 -1.96 -19.37
CA GLN A 405 -2.31 -2.68 -19.46
C GLN A 405 -2.47 -4.13 -19.00
N ARG A 406 -2.55 -5.04 -19.99
CA ARG A 406 -2.80 -6.47 -19.72
C ARG A 406 -1.71 -7.13 -18.88
N TRP A 407 -0.46 -6.70 -19.01
CA TRP A 407 0.65 -7.22 -18.22
C TRP A 407 0.43 -6.99 -16.71
N GLU A 408 0.12 -5.77 -16.32
CA GLU A 408 -0.14 -5.42 -14.92
C GLU A 408 -1.35 -6.19 -14.34
N PHE A 409 -2.36 -6.47 -15.18
CA PHE A 409 -3.47 -7.33 -14.78
C PHE A 409 -3.00 -8.75 -14.44
N TRP A 410 -2.18 -9.38 -15.31
CA TRP A 410 -1.66 -10.72 -15.04
C TRP A 410 -0.75 -10.75 -13.82
N LEU A 411 0.01 -9.71 -13.60
CA LEU A 411 0.83 -9.54 -12.41
C LEU A 411 -0.04 -9.55 -11.13
N SER A 412 -1.16 -8.82 -11.15
CA SER A 412 -2.14 -8.82 -10.07
C SER A 412 -2.74 -10.21 -9.85
N ILE A 413 -3.06 -10.95 -10.91
CA ILE A 413 -3.58 -12.33 -10.81
C ILE A 413 -2.54 -13.27 -10.21
N VAL A 414 -1.27 -13.18 -10.62
CA VAL A 414 -0.18 -14.00 -10.04
C VAL A 414 -0.04 -13.73 -8.54
N CYS A 415 -0.09 -12.46 -8.10
CA CYS A 415 -0.09 -12.11 -6.68
C CYS A 415 -1.32 -12.68 -5.95
N THR A 416 -2.52 -12.58 -6.54
CA THR A 416 -3.77 -13.14 -5.97
C THR A 416 -3.65 -14.66 -5.76
N VAL A 417 -3.23 -15.38 -6.81
CA VAL A 417 -3.05 -16.83 -6.76
C VAL A 417 -1.93 -17.21 -5.80
N GLY A 418 -0.82 -16.46 -5.81
CA GLY A 418 0.29 -16.69 -4.89
C GLY A 418 -0.15 -16.65 -3.42
N VAL A 419 -0.91 -15.63 -3.02
CA VAL A 419 -1.46 -15.52 -1.65
C VAL A 419 -2.48 -16.63 -1.37
N ALA A 420 -3.37 -16.92 -2.32
CA ALA A 420 -4.43 -17.93 -2.15
C ALA A 420 -3.88 -19.38 -2.05
N VAL A 421 -2.75 -19.67 -2.71
CA VAL A 421 -2.16 -21.00 -2.75
C VAL A 421 -1.10 -21.21 -1.66
N LEU A 422 -0.20 -20.23 -1.52
CA LEU A 422 0.95 -20.31 -0.60
C LEU A 422 0.60 -19.84 0.82
N GLY A 423 -0.55 -19.15 0.97
CA GLY A 423 -0.93 -18.48 2.21
C GLY A 423 -0.48 -17.02 2.26
N ALA A 424 -0.97 -16.30 3.29
CA ALA A 424 -0.83 -14.84 3.36
C ALA A 424 0.65 -14.39 3.42
N ILE A 425 1.47 -14.96 4.29
CA ILE A 425 2.86 -14.51 4.49
C ILE A 425 3.76 -14.80 3.29
N PRO A 426 3.86 -16.05 2.79
CA PRO A 426 4.66 -16.33 1.59
C PRO A 426 4.14 -15.57 0.36
N GLY A 427 2.81 -15.41 0.23
CA GLY A 427 2.17 -14.66 -0.86
C GLY A 427 2.53 -13.17 -0.85
N ILE A 428 2.60 -12.54 0.32
CA ILE A 428 3.09 -11.16 0.46
C ILE A 428 4.57 -11.09 0.09
N GLY A 429 5.39 -12.05 0.54
CA GLY A 429 6.79 -12.16 0.14
C GLY A 429 6.95 -12.23 -1.37
N LEU A 430 6.17 -13.09 -2.03
CA LEU A 430 6.12 -13.19 -3.49
C LEU A 430 5.73 -11.87 -4.14
N ALA A 431 4.71 -11.18 -3.63
CA ALA A 431 4.27 -9.88 -4.14
C ALA A 431 5.39 -8.82 -4.06
N ILE A 432 6.16 -8.81 -2.97
CA ILE A 432 7.31 -7.91 -2.82
C ILE A 432 8.40 -8.23 -3.86
N VAL A 433 8.74 -9.51 -4.01
CA VAL A 433 9.74 -9.93 -5.00
C VAL A 433 9.32 -9.51 -6.41
N ILE A 434 8.06 -9.72 -6.76
CA ILE A 434 7.51 -9.31 -8.05
C ILE A 434 7.56 -7.77 -8.22
N ALA A 435 7.23 -7.00 -7.16
CA ALA A 435 7.31 -5.54 -7.19
C ALA A 435 8.74 -5.04 -7.46
N VAL A 436 9.72 -5.67 -6.82
CA VAL A 436 11.14 -5.34 -7.05
C VAL A 436 11.57 -5.71 -8.47
N ILE A 437 11.14 -6.87 -8.97
CA ILE A 437 11.44 -7.29 -10.35
C ILE A 437 10.80 -6.33 -11.37
N GLU A 438 9.54 -5.93 -11.17
CA GLU A 438 8.85 -4.97 -12.03
C GLU A 438 9.59 -3.63 -12.08
N PHE A 439 9.96 -3.10 -10.91
CA PHE A 439 10.72 -1.86 -10.80
C PHE A 439 12.08 -1.93 -11.50
N LEU A 440 12.80 -3.05 -11.34
CA LEU A 440 14.09 -3.26 -12.00
C LEU A 440 13.92 -3.42 -13.52
N TRP A 441 12.85 -4.09 -13.96
CA TRP A 441 12.57 -4.32 -15.37
C TRP A 441 12.34 -3.01 -16.14
N ASP A 442 11.55 -2.10 -15.57
CA ASP A 442 11.27 -0.79 -16.17
C ASP A 442 12.54 0.08 -16.26
N GLY A 443 13.41 0.01 -15.24
CA GLY A 443 14.71 0.68 -15.27
C GLY A 443 15.70 0.05 -16.23
N TRP A 444 15.66 -1.28 -16.41
CA TRP A 444 16.57 -2.02 -17.26
C TRP A 444 16.31 -1.82 -18.75
N ARG A 445 15.03 -1.74 -19.16
CA ARG A 445 14.61 -1.63 -20.56
C ARG A 445 13.83 -0.34 -20.84
N PRO A 446 14.49 0.83 -20.72
CA PRO A 446 13.81 2.08 -21.00
C PRO A 446 13.53 2.25 -22.49
N TYR A 447 12.70 3.22 -22.79
CA TYR A 447 12.45 3.61 -24.17
C TYR A 447 13.71 4.21 -24.79
N SER A 448 14.00 3.81 -26.03
CA SER A 448 15.07 4.39 -26.85
C SER A 448 14.60 4.55 -28.30
N ALA A 449 15.08 5.57 -28.96
CA ALA A 449 14.67 5.87 -30.34
C ALA A 449 15.77 6.55 -31.14
N VAL A 450 15.81 6.23 -32.43
CA VAL A 450 16.49 7.07 -33.42
C VAL A 450 15.57 8.20 -33.81
N LEU A 451 16.09 9.43 -33.83
CA LEU A 451 15.32 10.63 -34.08
C LEU A 451 15.57 11.14 -35.50
N GLY A 452 14.52 11.61 -36.13
CA GLY A 452 14.54 12.27 -37.42
C GLY A 452 13.78 13.59 -37.42
N ARG A 453 13.92 14.39 -38.45
CA ARG A 453 13.25 15.67 -38.65
C ARG A 453 11.91 15.46 -39.35
N ALA A 454 10.80 15.60 -38.59
CA ALA A 454 9.44 15.53 -39.13
C ALA A 454 9.03 16.87 -39.75
N GLU A 455 8.38 16.84 -40.92
CA GLU A 455 7.91 18.05 -41.62
C GLU A 455 6.73 18.68 -40.84
N GLY A 456 6.73 19.99 -40.69
CA GLY A 456 5.69 20.74 -39.97
C GLY A 456 5.74 20.65 -38.47
N VAL A 457 6.65 19.88 -37.86
CA VAL A 457 6.79 19.70 -36.43
C VAL A 457 8.19 20.11 -35.96
N LYS A 458 8.26 21.04 -34.98
CA LYS A 458 9.55 21.51 -34.43
C LYS A 458 10.22 20.41 -33.63
N GLY A 459 11.56 20.35 -33.71
CA GLY A 459 12.38 19.38 -33.01
C GLY A 459 12.63 18.09 -33.78
N TYR A 460 13.23 17.09 -33.10
CA TYR A 460 13.56 15.80 -33.66
C TYR A 460 12.70 14.72 -32.99
N HIS A 461 12.10 13.86 -33.82
CA HIS A 461 11.05 12.92 -33.39
C HIS A 461 11.43 11.49 -33.75
N ASP A 462 10.92 10.54 -32.96
CA ASP A 462 11.12 9.11 -33.21
C ASP A 462 10.61 8.70 -34.60
N ILE A 463 11.51 8.18 -35.43
CA ILE A 463 11.21 7.73 -36.81
C ILE A 463 10.19 6.58 -36.86
N LYS A 464 10.03 5.80 -35.79
CA LYS A 464 9.00 4.76 -35.71
C LYS A 464 7.60 5.33 -35.50
N ARG A 465 7.49 6.50 -34.86
CA ARG A 465 6.22 7.21 -34.66
C ARG A 465 5.91 8.24 -35.75
N TYR A 466 6.96 8.74 -36.42
CA TYR A 466 6.89 9.66 -37.52
C TYR A 466 7.62 9.04 -38.71
N PRO A 467 6.97 8.12 -39.50
CA PRO A 467 7.63 7.40 -40.59
C PRO A 467 8.16 8.32 -41.69
N ASP A 468 7.56 9.50 -41.84
CA ASP A 468 7.97 10.52 -42.84
C ASP A 468 9.12 11.41 -42.33
N ALA A 469 9.60 11.19 -41.11
CA ALA A 469 10.72 11.94 -40.56
C ALA A 469 12.00 11.63 -41.31
N ARG A 470 12.67 12.68 -41.77
CA ARG A 470 13.89 12.59 -42.59
C ARG A 470 15.11 12.46 -41.65
N LEU A 471 15.99 11.53 -41.99
CA LEU A 471 17.30 11.37 -41.36
C LEU A 471 18.33 12.26 -42.07
N ILE A 472 19.25 12.82 -41.27
CA ILE A 472 20.35 13.63 -41.81
C ILE A 472 21.47 12.69 -42.22
N PRO A 473 21.96 12.77 -43.48
CA PRO A 473 23.00 11.87 -43.96
C PRO A 473 24.27 11.93 -43.12
N GLY A 474 24.73 10.77 -42.64
CA GLY A 474 25.93 10.64 -41.84
C GLY A 474 25.78 11.02 -40.34
N LEU A 475 24.57 11.39 -39.91
CA LEU A 475 24.31 11.78 -38.53
C LEU A 475 23.21 10.88 -37.91
N VAL A 476 23.53 10.22 -36.82
CA VAL A 476 22.56 9.47 -36.00
C VAL A 476 22.23 10.27 -34.77
N LEU A 477 20.96 10.61 -34.58
CA LEU A 477 20.44 11.20 -33.34
C LEU A 477 19.77 10.10 -32.54
N PHE A 478 20.33 9.79 -31.37
CA PHE A 478 19.87 8.70 -30.52
C PHE A 478 19.35 9.21 -29.20
N ARG A 479 18.16 8.82 -28.80
CA ARG A 479 17.52 9.19 -27.54
C ARG A 479 17.42 8.00 -26.59
N TRP A 480 17.74 8.24 -25.32
CA TRP A 480 17.64 7.28 -24.24
C TRP A 480 16.88 7.88 -23.06
N ASP A 481 15.73 7.29 -22.68
CA ASP A 481 14.78 7.88 -21.74
C ASP A 481 14.93 7.32 -20.31
N ALA A 482 16.17 7.19 -19.81
CA ALA A 482 16.43 6.77 -18.42
C ALA A 482 17.82 7.22 -17.92
N PRO A 483 18.06 7.18 -16.60
CA PRO A 483 19.42 7.17 -16.06
C PRO A 483 20.23 6.01 -16.62
N LEU A 484 21.54 6.20 -16.76
CA LEU A 484 22.48 5.13 -17.11
C LEU A 484 23.06 4.54 -15.81
N PHE A 485 22.90 3.22 -15.65
CA PHE A 485 23.40 2.48 -14.50
C PHE A 485 23.73 1.03 -14.87
N PHE A 486 24.43 0.34 -13.99
CA PHE A 486 24.98 -0.98 -14.24
C PHE A 486 24.03 -1.98 -14.94
N ALA A 487 22.73 -1.92 -14.63
CA ALA A 487 21.78 -2.88 -15.18
C ALA A 487 21.38 -2.59 -16.64
N ASN A 488 21.48 -1.34 -17.12
CA ASN A 488 21.07 -0.96 -18.48
C ASN A 488 22.25 -0.48 -19.38
N ALA A 489 23.47 -0.48 -18.85
CA ALA A 489 24.65 -0.02 -19.56
C ALA A 489 24.90 -0.82 -20.86
N GLU A 490 24.88 -2.15 -20.78
CA GLU A 490 25.09 -3.03 -21.93
C GLU A 490 23.97 -2.87 -22.97
N LEU A 491 22.72 -2.77 -22.52
CA LEU A 491 21.59 -2.54 -23.43
C LEU A 491 21.70 -1.18 -24.15
N PHE A 492 22.19 -0.14 -23.46
CA PHE A 492 22.45 1.16 -24.11
C PHE A 492 23.52 1.02 -25.19
N HIS A 493 24.63 0.38 -24.89
CA HIS A 493 25.72 0.10 -25.83
C HIS A 493 25.20 -0.60 -27.08
N ASP A 494 24.47 -1.72 -26.90
CA ASP A 494 23.91 -2.49 -28.01
C ASP A 494 22.94 -1.68 -28.85
N ARG A 495 22.07 -0.89 -28.24
CA ARG A 495 21.10 -0.04 -28.95
C ARG A 495 21.76 1.08 -29.74
N VAL A 496 22.85 1.62 -29.23
CA VAL A 496 23.63 2.63 -29.95
C VAL A 496 24.30 2.00 -31.19
N LEU A 497 24.94 0.85 -31.02
CA LEU A 497 25.56 0.15 -32.15
C LEU A 497 24.51 -0.32 -33.19
N GLU A 498 23.33 -0.79 -32.75
CA GLU A 498 22.20 -1.12 -33.60
C GLU A 498 21.76 0.12 -34.43
N ALA A 499 21.66 1.29 -33.79
CA ALA A 499 21.27 2.53 -34.44
C ALA A 499 22.30 2.96 -35.49
N VAL A 500 23.59 2.77 -35.25
CA VAL A 500 24.67 3.02 -36.21
C VAL A 500 24.59 2.03 -37.38
N ALA A 501 24.45 0.73 -37.08
CA ALA A 501 24.43 -0.33 -38.09
C ALA A 501 23.21 -0.27 -39.04
N THR A 502 22.07 0.22 -38.52
CA THR A 502 20.83 0.34 -39.27
C THR A 502 20.68 1.70 -39.99
N SER A 503 21.66 2.58 -39.86
CA SER A 503 21.64 3.88 -40.55
C SER A 503 21.69 3.69 -42.06
N PRO A 504 20.87 4.42 -42.85
CA PRO A 504 20.84 4.30 -44.30
C PRO A 504 22.08 4.89 -44.98
N THR A 505 22.90 5.66 -44.26
CA THR A 505 24.14 6.29 -44.75
C THR A 505 25.29 6.00 -43.80
N PRO A 506 26.55 5.95 -44.29
CA PRO A 506 27.72 5.81 -43.39
C PRO A 506 27.73 6.90 -42.32
N VAL A 507 27.77 6.48 -41.05
CA VAL A 507 27.67 7.39 -39.90
C VAL A 507 29.03 8.05 -39.67
N ARG A 508 29.03 9.35 -39.43
CA ARG A 508 30.19 10.15 -39.02
C ARG A 508 30.06 10.65 -37.60
N TRP A 509 28.85 11.08 -37.21
CA TRP A 509 28.54 11.50 -35.86
C TRP A 509 27.36 10.72 -35.29
N LEU A 510 27.51 10.33 -34.03
CA LEU A 510 26.40 9.84 -33.18
C LEU A 510 26.17 10.87 -32.07
N VAL A 511 24.98 11.44 -32.02
CA VAL A 511 24.58 12.40 -30.98
C VAL A 511 23.56 11.77 -30.03
N VAL A 512 23.93 11.64 -28.77
CA VAL A 512 23.02 11.15 -27.71
C VAL A 512 22.22 12.32 -27.13
N ALA A 513 20.90 12.27 -27.25
CA ALA A 513 19.98 13.17 -26.54
C ALA A 513 19.95 12.78 -25.07
N ALA A 514 20.73 13.48 -24.25
CA ALA A 514 20.99 13.13 -22.85
C ALA A 514 20.13 13.90 -21.84
N GLU A 515 19.11 14.64 -22.31
CA GLU A 515 18.20 15.36 -21.41
C GLU A 515 17.54 14.43 -20.37
N PRO A 516 17.07 13.20 -20.75
CA PRO A 516 16.48 12.26 -19.78
C PRO A 516 17.53 11.51 -18.94
N VAL A 517 18.80 11.55 -19.31
CA VAL A 517 19.89 10.91 -18.53
C VAL A 517 20.17 11.75 -17.28
N THR A 518 19.58 11.35 -16.15
CA THR A 518 19.68 12.10 -14.88
C THR A 518 20.82 11.65 -13.99
N SER A 519 21.45 10.51 -14.27
CA SER A 519 22.59 9.96 -13.54
C SER A 519 23.41 9.02 -14.41
N VAL A 520 24.68 8.87 -14.05
CA VAL A 520 25.62 7.88 -14.58
C VAL A 520 26.35 7.28 -13.40
N ASP A 521 26.49 5.94 -13.32
CA ASP A 521 27.31 5.24 -12.33
C ASP A 521 28.68 4.84 -12.90
N VAL A 522 29.53 4.18 -12.08
CA VAL A 522 30.89 3.78 -12.48
C VAL A 522 30.85 2.82 -13.68
N THR A 523 30.01 1.79 -13.60
CA THR A 523 29.89 0.76 -14.65
C THR A 523 29.45 1.37 -15.99
N SER A 524 28.48 2.29 -15.96
CA SER A 524 28.04 2.97 -17.17
C SER A 524 29.06 3.96 -17.70
N ALA A 525 29.89 4.56 -16.82
CA ALA A 525 30.97 5.41 -17.26
C ALA A 525 32.06 4.62 -18.00
N ASP A 526 32.42 3.43 -17.49
CA ASP A 526 33.36 2.53 -18.14
C ASP A 526 32.82 2.05 -19.49
N MET A 527 31.54 1.67 -19.57
CA MET A 527 30.87 1.31 -20.81
C MET A 527 30.86 2.47 -21.83
N LEU A 528 30.59 3.71 -21.39
CA LEU A 528 30.64 4.88 -22.28
C LEU A 528 32.07 5.12 -22.83
N ALA A 529 33.11 4.82 -22.03
CA ALA A 529 34.49 4.87 -22.49
C ALA A 529 34.78 3.84 -23.58
N GLU A 530 34.30 2.60 -23.39
CA GLU A 530 34.43 1.51 -24.36
C GLU A 530 33.65 1.80 -25.65
N LEU A 531 32.43 2.33 -25.50
CA LEU A 531 31.61 2.74 -26.64
C LEU A 531 32.29 3.81 -27.47
N ASP A 532 32.87 4.83 -26.82
CA ASP A 532 33.62 5.89 -27.48
C ASP A 532 34.83 5.33 -28.27
N GLU A 533 35.60 4.40 -27.69
CA GLU A 533 36.69 3.71 -28.38
C GLU A 533 36.20 2.96 -29.63
N THR A 534 35.10 2.22 -29.48
CA THR A 534 34.50 1.41 -30.54
C THR A 534 34.02 2.28 -31.71
N LEU A 535 33.34 3.39 -31.41
CA LEU A 535 32.85 4.34 -32.38
C LEU A 535 34.03 5.06 -33.06
N HIS A 536 35.00 5.52 -32.30
CA HIS A 536 36.18 6.22 -32.83
C HIS A 536 37.03 5.32 -33.72
N ALA A 537 37.19 4.03 -33.38
CA ALA A 537 37.85 3.05 -34.23
C ALA A 537 37.13 2.86 -35.59
N SER A 538 35.84 3.13 -35.65
CA SER A 538 35.01 3.09 -36.86
C SER A 538 34.92 4.46 -37.55
N GLY A 539 35.66 5.47 -37.10
CA GLY A 539 35.63 6.83 -37.63
C GLY A 539 34.38 7.63 -37.28
N ILE A 540 33.69 7.26 -36.21
CA ILE A 540 32.45 7.89 -35.74
C ILE A 540 32.75 8.68 -34.47
N GLU A 541 32.36 9.95 -34.44
CA GLU A 541 32.48 10.81 -33.25
C GLU A 541 31.26 10.70 -32.39
N LEU A 542 31.47 10.44 -31.07
CA LEU A 542 30.42 10.41 -30.06
C LEU A 542 30.19 11.81 -29.47
N CYS A 543 29.02 12.34 -29.70
CA CYS A 543 28.60 13.64 -29.19
C CYS A 543 27.40 13.49 -28.22
N VAL A 544 27.25 14.47 -27.36
CA VAL A 544 26.17 14.47 -26.35
C VAL A 544 25.46 15.83 -26.37
N ALA A 545 24.14 15.80 -26.47
CA ALA A 545 23.32 17.01 -26.42
C ALA A 545 22.44 17.04 -25.17
N GLU A 546 22.22 18.24 -24.63
CA GLU A 546 21.26 18.51 -23.54
C GLU A 546 21.59 17.82 -22.21
N MET A 547 22.84 17.42 -21.99
CA MET A 547 23.26 16.79 -20.73
C MET A 547 23.24 17.78 -19.58
N LYS A 548 22.64 17.37 -18.46
CA LYS A 548 22.51 18.16 -17.23
C LYS A 548 23.86 18.33 -16.51
N ASP A 549 24.10 19.49 -15.96
CA ASP A 549 25.39 19.82 -15.30
C ASP A 549 25.78 18.84 -14.17
N PRO A 550 24.86 18.36 -13.30
CA PRO A 550 25.23 17.36 -12.31
C PRO A 550 25.77 16.04 -12.90
N VAL A 551 25.33 15.68 -14.11
CA VAL A 551 25.83 14.49 -14.84
C VAL A 551 27.20 14.79 -15.45
N LYS A 552 27.38 15.97 -16.07
CA LYS A 552 28.69 16.43 -16.56
C LYS A 552 29.74 16.46 -15.44
N ASP A 553 29.36 16.91 -14.23
CA ASP A 553 30.26 16.90 -13.08
C ASP A 553 30.66 15.48 -12.63
N LYS A 554 29.79 14.49 -12.80
CA LYS A 554 30.15 13.08 -12.60
C LYS A 554 31.12 12.61 -13.70
N LEU A 555 30.83 12.90 -14.97
CA LEU A 555 31.72 12.54 -16.10
C LEU A 555 33.11 13.17 -15.96
N LYS A 556 33.22 14.41 -15.44
CA LYS A 556 34.51 15.05 -15.10
C LYS A 556 35.26 14.22 -14.08
N ARG A 557 34.60 13.77 -13.00
CA ARG A 557 35.22 12.93 -11.95
C ARG A 557 35.68 11.57 -12.48
N PHE A 558 34.97 11.01 -13.45
CA PHE A 558 35.36 9.77 -14.14
C PHE A 558 36.43 9.97 -15.21
N GLY A 559 36.85 11.23 -15.51
CA GLY A 559 37.79 11.53 -16.57
C GLY A 559 37.21 11.50 -17.99
N LEU A 560 35.94 11.08 -18.13
CA LEU A 560 35.27 10.90 -19.41
C LEU A 560 35.00 12.22 -20.14
N PHE A 561 34.71 13.29 -19.40
CA PHE A 561 34.48 14.61 -19.97
C PHE A 561 35.70 15.14 -20.74
N ALA A 562 36.91 14.94 -20.16
CA ALA A 562 38.14 15.32 -20.81
C ALA A 562 38.50 14.45 -22.01
N ARG A 563 38.12 13.16 -21.96
CA ARG A 563 38.35 12.18 -23.03
C ARG A 563 37.49 12.45 -24.25
N LEU A 564 36.19 12.69 -24.07
CA LEU A 564 35.27 13.04 -25.16
C LEU A 564 35.53 14.43 -25.72
N GLY A 565 36.13 15.30 -24.94
CA GLY A 565 36.39 16.69 -25.28
C GLY A 565 35.19 17.61 -25.03
N GLU A 566 35.46 18.86 -24.66
CA GLU A 566 34.43 19.85 -24.36
C GLU A 566 33.55 20.17 -25.59
N THR A 567 34.10 20.07 -26.79
CA THR A 567 33.43 20.32 -28.04
C THR A 567 32.38 19.26 -28.41
N ALA A 568 32.44 18.08 -27.81
CA ALA A 568 31.45 17.01 -28.01
C ALA A 568 30.14 17.24 -27.22
N PHE A 569 30.10 18.24 -26.30
CA PHE A 569 28.91 18.53 -25.49
C PHE A 569 28.15 19.76 -25.98
N PHE A 570 26.97 19.52 -26.50
CA PHE A 570 26.11 20.57 -27.08
C PHE A 570 24.99 20.99 -26.12
N PRO A 571 24.67 22.29 -26.05
CA PRO A 571 23.60 22.79 -25.18
C PRO A 571 22.21 22.35 -25.64
N THR A 572 22.02 22.12 -26.95
CA THR A 572 20.75 21.64 -27.52
C THR A 572 21.00 20.68 -28.67
N MET A 573 20.01 19.85 -28.98
CA MET A 573 20.06 18.96 -30.15
C MET A 573 20.24 19.75 -31.47
N GLY A 574 19.56 20.89 -31.58
CA GLY A 574 19.70 21.78 -32.74
C GLY A 574 21.12 22.35 -32.90
N ALA A 575 21.79 22.67 -31.76
CA ALA A 575 23.18 23.12 -31.81
C ALA A 575 24.13 22.01 -32.31
N ALA A 576 23.91 20.77 -31.89
CA ALA A 576 24.68 19.61 -32.37
C ALA A 576 24.50 19.40 -33.88
N VAL A 577 23.26 19.44 -34.35
CA VAL A 577 22.92 19.29 -35.78
C VAL A 577 23.55 20.42 -36.62
N ASN A 578 23.42 21.68 -36.19
CA ASN A 578 23.99 22.82 -36.88
C ASN A 578 25.53 22.70 -36.96
N SER A 579 26.19 22.30 -35.90
CA SER A 579 27.64 22.06 -35.88
C SER A 579 28.04 20.95 -36.86
N TYR A 580 27.28 19.84 -36.88
CA TYR A 580 27.49 18.77 -37.86
C TYR A 580 27.38 19.26 -39.30
N LEU A 581 26.32 20.02 -39.65
CA LEU A 581 26.08 20.52 -40.99
C LEU A 581 27.14 21.54 -41.45
N GLN A 582 27.72 22.30 -40.50
CA GLN A 582 28.83 23.20 -40.80
C GLN A 582 30.14 22.45 -41.03
N THR A 583 30.38 21.36 -40.32
CA THR A 583 31.63 20.58 -40.44
C THR A 583 31.58 19.59 -41.61
N HIS A 584 30.41 19.07 -41.90
CA HIS A 584 30.20 18.05 -42.95
C HIS A 584 29.19 18.55 -43.98
N PRO A 585 29.63 18.98 -45.17
CA PRO A 585 28.72 19.38 -46.22
C PRO A 585 27.93 18.15 -46.70
N VAL A 586 26.62 18.16 -46.44
CA VAL A 586 25.66 17.11 -46.86
C VAL A 586 24.47 17.77 -47.57
N ASP A 587 23.83 17.04 -48.46
CA ASP A 587 22.63 17.52 -49.15
C ASP A 587 21.43 17.44 -48.17
N TRP A 588 21.31 18.47 -47.33
CA TRP A 588 20.27 18.59 -46.35
C TRP A 588 19.74 20.01 -46.24
N VAL A 589 18.42 20.16 -46.39
CA VAL A 589 17.70 21.42 -46.15
C VAL A 589 16.57 21.17 -45.17
N ASP A 590 16.54 21.92 -44.07
CA ASP A 590 15.45 21.85 -43.11
C ASP A 590 14.16 22.41 -43.71
N TRP A 591 13.01 21.85 -43.30
CA TRP A 591 11.72 22.35 -43.78
C TRP A 591 11.45 23.81 -43.29
N GLU A 592 11.97 24.18 -42.12
CA GLU A 592 11.88 25.56 -41.61
C GLU A 592 12.61 26.58 -42.50
N ASP A 593 13.67 26.17 -43.15
CA ASP A 593 14.45 27.01 -44.08
C ASP A 593 13.83 27.11 -45.46
N ARG A 594 12.96 26.15 -45.82
CA ARG A 594 12.24 26.17 -47.10
C ARG A 594 11.07 27.14 -47.14
N VAL A 595 10.54 27.52 -45.95
CA VAL A 595 9.37 28.41 -45.80
C VAL A 595 9.80 29.89 -45.74
N ARG A 596 11.12 30.17 -45.71
CA ARG A 596 11.69 31.50 -45.81
C ARG A 596 12.14 31.77 -47.23
#